data_4926e27d684014f0471a1328a5f9497a
#
_entry.id   4926e27d684014f0471a1328a5f9497a
#
_cell.length_a   1.000
_cell.length_b   1.000
_cell.length_c   1.000
_cell.angle_alpha   90.00
_cell.angle_beta   90.00
_cell.angle_gamma   90.00
#
_symmetry.space_group_name_H-M   'P 1'
#
loop_
_entity.id
_entity.type
_entity.pdbx_description
1 polymer ?
#
loop_
_entity_poly.entity_id
_entity_poly.type
_entity_poly.pdbx_seq_one_letter_code
_entity_poly.pdbx_strand_id
1 'polypeptide(L)'
;MSDLADRTAHYFETLARLTRDAGVTDGAGRQKTLSGGFDDFLTRGRAAHNAGNKLIFIGNGASASMASHYALDLTKNGGIRSLAITDHAMLTALTNDIGGDAVFAEQIRFYAQPDDIL
;
A
#
# COMPACT_ATOMS: atom_id res chain seq x y z
N MET A 1 -30.75 -9.67 -21.51
CA MET A 1 -29.30 -9.74 -21.26
C MET A 1 -28.73 -8.38 -21.66
N SER A 2 -28.20 -7.59 -20.73
CA SER A 2 -27.53 -6.34 -21.09
C SER A 2 -26.33 -6.65 -21.99
N ASP A 3 -26.17 -5.89 -23.05
CA ASP A 3 -25.04 -6.01 -23.96
C ASP A 3 -23.71 -5.87 -23.17
N LEU A 4 -22.67 -6.55 -23.62
CA LEU A 4 -21.32 -6.46 -23.03
C LEU A 4 -20.84 -5.00 -22.99
N ALA A 5 -21.19 -4.22 -24.01
CA ALA A 5 -20.88 -2.79 -24.08
C ALA A 5 -21.50 -2.00 -22.91
N ASP A 6 -22.79 -2.26 -22.60
CA ASP A 6 -23.48 -1.60 -21.49
C ASP A 6 -22.85 -1.95 -20.14
N ARG A 7 -22.48 -3.22 -19.94
CA ARG A 7 -21.80 -3.67 -18.72
C ARG A 7 -20.42 -3.03 -18.57
N THR A 8 -19.69 -2.93 -19.67
CA THR A 8 -18.36 -2.30 -19.67
C THR A 8 -18.46 -0.82 -19.35
N ALA A 9 -19.39 -0.10 -19.96
CA ALA A 9 -19.63 1.31 -19.69
C ALA A 9 -19.99 1.52 -18.20
N HIS A 10 -20.93 0.74 -17.69
CA HIS A 10 -21.34 0.81 -16.29
C HIS A 10 -20.20 0.52 -15.31
N TYR A 11 -19.30 -0.42 -15.63
CA TYR A 11 -18.11 -0.70 -14.83
C TYR A 11 -17.20 0.54 -14.69
N PHE A 12 -16.88 1.20 -15.81
CA PHE A 12 -16.02 2.39 -15.78
C PHE A 12 -16.69 3.61 -15.15
N GLU A 13 -18.00 3.80 -15.35
CA GLU A 13 -18.76 4.85 -14.66
C GLU A 13 -18.75 4.62 -13.13
N THR A 14 -18.96 3.38 -12.72
CA THR A 14 -18.91 3.00 -11.30
C THR A 14 -17.53 3.25 -10.72
N LEU A 15 -16.46 2.85 -11.40
CA LEU A 15 -15.08 3.08 -10.98
C LEU A 15 -14.78 4.58 -10.84
N ALA A 16 -15.17 5.38 -11.82
CA ALA A 16 -14.99 6.84 -11.78
C ALA A 16 -15.76 7.47 -10.61
N ARG A 17 -16.97 7.00 -10.32
CA ARG A 17 -17.75 7.45 -9.17
C ARG A 17 -17.07 7.08 -7.85
N LEU A 18 -16.65 5.83 -7.67
CA LEU A 18 -15.97 5.36 -6.47
C LEU A 18 -14.68 6.15 -6.20
N THR A 19 -13.94 6.51 -7.26
CA THR A 19 -12.73 7.32 -7.13
C THR A 19 -13.05 8.73 -6.62
N ARG A 20 -14.14 9.35 -7.10
CA ARG A 20 -14.56 10.67 -6.61
C ARG A 20 -15.09 10.64 -5.18
N ASP A 21 -15.79 9.57 -4.83
CA ASP A 21 -16.45 9.40 -3.53
C ASP A 21 -15.52 8.76 -2.47
N ALA A 22 -14.26 8.47 -2.84
CA ALA A 22 -13.29 7.89 -1.93
C ALA A 22 -13.09 8.77 -0.70
N GLY A 23 -13.36 8.20 0.47
CA GLY A 23 -13.18 8.86 1.75
C GLY A 23 -11.78 8.60 2.33
N VAL A 24 -11.20 9.62 2.93
CA VAL A 24 -9.96 9.52 3.70
C VAL A 24 -10.22 9.95 5.13
N THR A 25 -9.69 9.22 6.10
CA THR A 25 -9.75 9.60 7.51
C THR A 25 -8.34 9.66 8.10
N ASP A 26 -8.15 10.52 9.09
CA ASP A 26 -6.94 10.48 9.92
C ASP A 26 -7.02 9.38 10.99
N GLY A 27 -5.95 9.22 11.79
CA GLY A 27 -5.88 8.22 12.86
C GLY A 27 -6.91 8.41 13.99
N ALA A 28 -7.59 9.56 14.05
CA ALA A 28 -8.68 9.84 14.97
C ALA A 28 -10.08 9.66 14.32
N GLY A 29 -10.14 9.16 13.09
CA GLY A 29 -11.37 8.94 12.33
C GLY A 29 -11.98 10.21 11.73
N ARG A 30 -11.29 11.34 11.74
CA ARG A 30 -11.80 12.59 11.15
C ARG A 30 -11.67 12.57 9.66
N GLN A 31 -12.74 12.95 8.96
CA GLN A 31 -12.77 13.02 7.50
C GLN A 31 -11.79 14.05 6.95
N LYS A 32 -11.11 13.70 5.88
CA LYS A 32 -10.25 14.57 5.08
C LYS A 32 -10.68 14.54 3.62
N THR A 33 -10.32 15.57 2.89
CA THR A 33 -10.41 15.51 1.42
C THR A 33 -9.39 14.49 0.88
N LEU A 34 -9.66 13.93 -0.26
CA LEU A 34 -8.71 13.00 -0.92
C LEU A 34 -7.34 13.67 -1.15
N SER A 35 -7.34 14.93 -1.62
CA SER A 35 -6.10 15.72 -1.76
C SER A 35 -5.37 15.88 -0.44
N GLY A 36 -6.08 16.24 0.65
CA GLY A 36 -5.48 16.38 1.98
C GLY A 36 -4.90 15.07 2.50
N GLY A 37 -5.49 13.92 2.15
CA GLY A 37 -4.94 12.60 2.46
C GLY A 37 -3.63 12.32 1.72
N PHE A 38 -3.56 12.67 0.44
CA PHE A 38 -2.32 12.55 -0.34
C PHE A 38 -1.21 13.48 0.15
N ASP A 39 -1.55 14.73 0.49
CA ASP A 39 -0.59 15.68 1.05
C ASP A 39 0.00 15.19 2.37
N ASP A 40 -0.83 14.64 3.24
CA ASP A 40 -0.38 14.02 4.50
C ASP A 40 0.53 12.81 4.24
N PHE A 41 0.14 11.92 3.32
CA PHE A 41 0.94 10.75 2.96
C PHE A 41 2.34 11.15 2.47
N LEU A 42 2.41 12.09 1.53
CA LEU A 42 3.67 12.57 0.98
C LEU A 42 4.52 13.29 2.04
N THR A 43 3.89 14.11 2.88
CA THR A 43 4.58 14.84 3.95
C THR A 43 5.20 13.86 4.96
N ARG A 44 4.44 12.88 5.41
CA ARG A 44 4.91 11.86 6.35
C ARG A 44 5.97 10.95 5.71
N GLY A 45 5.76 10.53 4.46
CA GLY A 45 6.71 9.69 3.74
C GLY A 45 8.07 10.38 3.56
N ARG A 46 8.07 11.66 3.21
CA ARG A 46 9.30 12.46 3.12
C ARG A 46 9.97 12.67 4.47
N ALA A 47 9.18 12.92 5.50
CA ALA A 47 9.72 13.07 6.86
C ALA A 47 10.39 11.77 7.34
N ALA A 48 9.76 10.61 7.13
CA ALA A 48 10.34 9.30 7.44
C ALA A 48 11.64 9.08 6.65
N HIS A 49 11.63 9.34 5.33
CA HIS A 49 12.83 9.22 4.50
C HIS A 49 13.98 10.10 5.01
N ASN A 50 13.72 11.36 5.33
CA ASN A 50 14.73 12.30 5.81
C ASN A 50 15.28 11.92 7.18
N ALA A 51 14.48 11.25 8.01
CA ALA A 51 14.90 10.69 9.30
C ALA A 51 15.67 9.36 9.17
N GLY A 52 15.86 8.84 7.96
CA GLY A 52 16.53 7.55 7.73
C GLY A 52 15.59 6.34 7.70
N ASN A 53 14.30 6.55 7.91
CA ASN A 53 13.26 5.54 7.90
C ASN A 53 12.72 5.28 6.49
N LYS A 54 11.75 4.38 6.37
CA LYS A 54 11.20 3.93 5.09
C LYS A 54 9.69 3.70 5.15
N LEU A 55 9.09 3.60 3.97
CA LEU A 55 7.74 3.06 3.81
C LEU A 55 7.84 1.56 3.53
N ILE A 56 6.98 0.78 4.17
CA ILE A 56 6.88 -0.67 3.97
C ILE A 56 5.53 -0.98 3.35
N PHE A 57 5.54 -1.72 2.25
CA PHE A 57 4.32 -2.16 1.56
C PHE A 57 4.17 -3.66 1.69
N ILE A 58 2.96 -4.10 2.02
CA ILE A 58 2.59 -5.52 2.10
C ILE A 58 1.35 -5.79 1.25
N GLY A 59 1.19 -7.01 0.81
CA GLY A 59 0.03 -7.44 0.06
C GLY A 59 0.08 -8.90 -0.36
N ASN A 60 -1.08 -9.46 -0.66
CA ASN A 60 -1.23 -10.82 -1.18
C ASN A 60 -1.68 -10.80 -2.64
N GLY A 61 -1.23 -11.77 -3.45
CA GLY A 61 -1.65 -11.92 -4.84
C GLY A 61 -1.39 -10.66 -5.67
N ALA A 62 -2.42 -10.11 -6.30
CA ALA A 62 -2.32 -8.87 -7.09
C ALA A 62 -1.87 -7.68 -6.24
N SER A 63 -2.26 -7.63 -4.96
CA SER A 63 -1.81 -6.58 -4.06
C SER A 63 -0.30 -6.63 -3.77
N ALA A 64 0.32 -7.82 -3.79
CA ALA A 64 1.77 -7.96 -3.68
C ALA A 64 2.48 -7.34 -4.90
N SER A 65 1.93 -7.54 -6.11
CA SER A 65 2.46 -6.92 -7.34
C SER A 65 2.35 -5.39 -7.27
N MET A 66 1.22 -4.88 -6.78
CA MET A 66 1.04 -3.43 -6.58
C MET A 66 1.99 -2.89 -5.50
N ALA A 67 2.15 -3.59 -4.37
CA ALA A 67 3.08 -3.21 -3.31
C ALA A 67 4.51 -3.07 -3.85
N SER A 68 4.98 -4.05 -4.64
CA SER A 68 6.30 -4.00 -5.27
C SER A 68 6.45 -2.82 -6.23
N HIS A 69 5.42 -2.56 -7.04
CA HIS A 69 5.46 -1.46 -8.00
C HIS A 69 5.44 -0.09 -7.32
N TYR A 70 4.60 0.11 -6.31
CA TYR A 70 4.59 1.36 -5.53
C TYR A 70 5.89 1.59 -4.77
N ALA A 71 6.47 0.55 -4.18
CA ALA A 71 7.78 0.68 -3.52
C ALA A 71 8.87 1.10 -4.51
N LEU A 72 8.85 0.55 -5.73
CA LEU A 72 9.77 0.94 -6.81
C LEU A 72 9.55 2.40 -7.22
N ASP A 73 8.31 2.80 -7.50
CA ASP A 73 7.98 4.14 -7.97
C ASP A 73 8.32 5.20 -6.93
N LEU A 74 7.99 4.98 -5.67
CA LEU A 74 8.32 5.90 -4.59
C LEU A 74 9.84 6.01 -4.40
N THR A 75 10.57 4.91 -4.49
CA THR A 75 12.03 4.94 -4.35
C THR A 75 12.70 5.59 -5.56
N LYS A 76 12.37 5.13 -6.77
CA LYS A 76 13.04 5.56 -8.00
C LYS A 76 12.61 6.95 -8.45
N ASN A 77 11.30 7.21 -8.45
CA ASN A 77 10.73 8.43 -9.03
C ASN A 77 10.41 9.47 -7.95
N GLY A 78 9.97 9.04 -6.78
CA GLY A 78 9.60 9.89 -5.66
C GLY A 78 10.75 10.27 -4.73
N GLY A 79 11.90 9.57 -4.82
CA GLY A 79 13.04 9.78 -3.92
C GLY A 79 12.73 9.45 -2.45
N ILE A 80 11.70 8.63 -2.19
CA ILE A 80 11.27 8.21 -0.86
C ILE A 80 11.66 6.76 -0.65
N ARG A 81 12.51 6.47 0.31
CA ARG A 81 12.94 5.10 0.62
C ARG A 81 11.72 4.21 0.91
N SER A 82 11.58 3.15 0.14
CA SER A 82 10.44 2.24 0.25
C SER A 82 10.86 0.79 0.05
N LEU A 83 10.13 -0.13 0.68
CA LEU A 83 10.36 -1.58 0.62
C LEU A 83 9.02 -2.29 0.44
N ALA A 84 8.97 -3.33 -0.38
CA ALA A 84 7.84 -4.26 -0.43
C ALA A 84 8.27 -5.62 0.16
N ILE A 85 7.43 -6.17 1.00
CA ILE A 85 7.63 -7.51 1.58
C ILE A 85 7.01 -8.54 0.63
N THR A 86 7.79 -9.03 -0.32
CA THR A 86 7.33 -9.94 -1.39
C THR A 86 8.35 -11.03 -1.75
N ASP A 87 9.37 -11.23 -0.93
CA ASP A 87 10.34 -12.31 -1.16
C ASP A 87 9.67 -13.68 -1.04
N HIS A 88 9.79 -14.50 -2.08
CA HIS A 88 9.08 -15.76 -2.17
C HIS A 88 9.57 -16.79 -1.14
N ALA A 89 10.87 -16.84 -0.88
CA ALA A 89 11.43 -17.79 0.08
C ALA A 89 10.97 -17.44 1.49
N MET A 90 10.99 -16.14 1.83
CA MET A 90 10.49 -15.66 3.12
C MET A 90 8.99 -15.95 3.29
N LEU A 91 8.17 -15.65 2.29
CA LEU A 91 6.73 -15.88 2.34
C LEU A 91 6.41 -17.38 2.52
N THR A 92 7.06 -18.25 1.76
CA THR A 92 6.78 -19.69 1.80
C THR A 92 7.36 -20.38 3.03
N ALA A 93 8.58 -20.04 3.43
CA ALA A 93 9.20 -20.62 4.62
C ALA A 93 8.45 -20.21 5.89
N LEU A 94 8.15 -18.93 6.08
CA LEU A 94 7.38 -18.45 7.24
C LEU A 94 5.96 -19.02 7.28
N THR A 95 5.32 -19.20 6.12
CA THR A 95 4.01 -19.84 6.05
C THR A 95 4.08 -21.29 6.55
N ASN A 96 5.13 -22.03 6.18
CA ASN A 96 5.36 -23.41 6.62
C ASN A 96 5.71 -23.49 8.10
N ASP A 97 6.62 -22.65 8.57
CA ASP A 97 7.28 -22.80 9.86
C ASP A 97 6.49 -22.16 11.02
N ILE A 98 5.74 -21.10 10.73
CA ILE A 98 5.04 -20.30 11.75
C ILE A 98 3.53 -20.23 11.47
N GLY A 99 3.13 -20.10 10.22
CA GLY A 99 1.73 -20.01 9.79
C GLY A 99 1.49 -18.80 8.88
N GLY A 100 0.51 -18.95 7.99
CA GLY A 100 0.21 -17.94 6.96
C GLY A 100 -0.36 -16.63 7.51
N ASP A 101 -0.95 -16.64 8.69
CA ASP A 101 -1.47 -15.47 9.40
C ASP A 101 -0.38 -14.59 10.02
N ALA A 102 0.80 -15.16 10.30
CA ALA A 102 1.92 -14.44 10.88
C ALA A 102 2.97 -13.96 9.85
N VAL A 103 2.85 -14.36 8.59
CA VAL A 103 3.91 -14.21 7.59
C VAL A 103 4.38 -12.76 7.38
N PHE A 104 3.49 -11.79 7.41
CA PHE A 104 3.85 -10.37 7.29
C PHE A 104 4.32 -9.80 8.62
N ALA A 105 3.69 -10.16 9.72
CA ALA A 105 4.06 -9.69 11.05
C ALA A 105 5.51 -10.07 11.40
N GLU A 106 5.93 -11.30 11.08
CA GLU A 106 7.31 -11.73 11.31
C GLU A 106 8.32 -10.97 10.46
N GLN A 107 8.02 -10.72 9.19
CA GLN A 107 8.93 -9.94 8.35
C GLN A 107 8.99 -8.47 8.78
N ILE A 108 7.88 -7.88 9.24
CA ILE A 108 7.89 -6.54 9.84
C ILE A 108 8.79 -6.55 11.09
N ARG A 109 8.68 -7.56 11.94
CA ARG A 109 9.52 -7.71 13.13
C ARG A 109 11.03 -7.81 12.80
N PHE A 110 11.40 -8.41 11.65
CA PHE A 110 12.79 -8.52 11.23
C PHE A 110 13.34 -7.24 10.60
N TYR A 111 12.54 -6.51 9.85
CA TYR A 111 13.02 -5.44 8.95
C TYR A 111 12.53 -4.03 9.28
N ALA A 112 11.45 -3.90 10.03
CA ALA A 112 10.96 -2.59 10.42
C ALA A 112 11.77 -1.99 11.54
N GLN A 113 11.91 -0.68 11.51
CA GLN A 113 12.50 0.13 12.55
C GLN A 113 11.44 1.03 13.18
N PRO A 114 11.65 1.52 14.40
CA PRO A 114 10.79 2.56 14.95
C PRO A 114 10.65 3.73 13.96
N ASP A 115 9.42 4.24 13.81
CA ASP A 115 9.06 5.34 12.90
C ASP A 115 9.06 5.00 11.38
N ASP A 116 9.25 3.73 11.00
CA ASP A 116 8.87 3.28 9.66
C ASP A 116 7.34 3.38 9.50
N ILE A 117 6.89 3.56 8.27
CA ILE A 117 5.47 3.67 7.94
C ILE A 117 5.04 2.40 7.18
N LEU A 118 4.01 1.71 7.67
CA LEU A 118 3.37 0.56 7.03
C LEU A 118 2.09 1.00 6.30
#